data_b823fdbea346d7c7289518e167e14916
#
_entry.id   b823fdbea346d7c7289518e167e14916
#
_cell.length_a   1.000
_cell.length_b   1.000
_cell.length_c   1.000
_cell.angle_alpha   90.00
_cell.angle_beta   90.00
_cell.angle_gamma   90.00
#
_symmetry.space_group_name_H-M   'P 1'
#
loop_
_entity.id
_entity.type
_entity.pdbx_description
1 polymer ?
#
loop_
_entity_poly.entity_id
_entity_poly.type
_entity_poly.pdbx_seq_one_letter_code
_entity_poly.pdbx_strand_id
1 'polypeptide(L)'
;FRFERPKSRTQREFWQFGAEVIGESDPAIDAQIIYLGHRILSDLGIREHCELKINTIGSVEDREKYLDALANFYAGKERSLSPTGREKLEQKKYLDLLDPRTEDEEVLAKMAPKITEFLSPDSQEFFDQMLSSLNSFGIEYTIDPTLIRPLQYYSQTTFEFRKKDSREKILVGGRYDGLGKKIGHEKVLGGCGFAAGMERTIALMKE
;
A
#
# COMPACT_ATOMS: atom_id res chain seq x y z
N PHE A 1 13.10 -15.57 -4.65
CA PHE A 1 12.69 -15.95 -6.02
C PHE A 1 11.18 -15.78 -6.17
N ARG A 2 10.71 -15.20 -7.30
CA ARG A 2 9.29 -15.12 -7.64
C ARG A 2 9.05 -15.66 -9.04
N PHE A 3 7.99 -16.47 -9.20
CA PHE A 3 7.54 -16.89 -10.51
C PHE A 3 6.70 -15.79 -11.15
N GLU A 4 7.38 -14.86 -11.82
CA GLU A 4 6.74 -13.75 -12.56
C GLU A 4 7.16 -13.79 -14.03
N ARG A 5 6.26 -13.28 -14.89
CA ARG A 5 6.64 -13.07 -16.29
C ARG A 5 7.72 -11.99 -16.37
N PRO A 6 8.85 -12.20 -17.05
CA PRO A 6 9.90 -11.19 -17.16
C PRO A 6 9.34 -9.92 -17.80
N LYS A 7 9.53 -8.81 -17.12
CA LYS A 7 9.30 -7.45 -17.63
C LYS A 7 10.59 -6.67 -17.43
N SER A 8 10.79 -5.58 -18.17
CA SER A 8 12.02 -4.79 -18.12
C SER A 8 12.42 -4.28 -16.72
N ARG A 9 11.54 -4.36 -15.73
CA ARG A 9 11.75 -3.90 -14.34
C ARG A 9 11.40 -4.94 -13.27
N THR A 10 11.12 -6.20 -13.65
CA THR A 10 10.83 -7.29 -12.71
C THR A 10 11.95 -8.30 -12.74
N GLN A 11 12.62 -8.44 -11.61
CA GLN A 11 13.62 -9.48 -11.38
C GLN A 11 12.94 -10.69 -10.76
N ARG A 12 13.33 -11.89 -11.18
CA ARG A 12 12.88 -13.16 -10.58
C ARG A 12 13.64 -13.50 -9.31
N GLU A 13 14.89 -13.06 -9.25
CA GLU A 13 15.77 -13.13 -8.09
C GLU A 13 16.06 -11.70 -7.64
N PHE A 14 15.87 -11.43 -6.36
CA PHE A 14 16.10 -10.13 -5.76
C PHE A 14 16.31 -10.29 -4.26
N TRP A 15 17.00 -9.34 -3.67
CA TRP A 15 17.25 -9.28 -2.24
C TRP A 15 16.36 -8.22 -1.59
N GLN A 16 15.90 -8.52 -0.40
CA GLN A 16 15.12 -7.58 0.40
C GLN A 16 15.65 -7.56 1.84
N PHE A 17 15.51 -6.42 2.48
CA PHE A 17 15.57 -6.30 3.93
C PHE A 17 14.24 -5.73 4.43
N GLY A 18 13.92 -5.94 5.70
CA GLY A 18 12.68 -5.46 6.28
C GLY A 18 12.65 -5.59 7.78
N ALA A 19 11.58 -5.10 8.38
CA ALA A 19 11.29 -5.21 9.79
C ALA A 19 9.80 -5.50 9.98
N GLU A 20 9.49 -6.33 10.96
CA GLU A 20 8.13 -6.77 11.28
C GLU A 20 7.92 -6.70 12.79
N VAL A 21 6.76 -6.18 13.22
CA VAL A 21 6.25 -6.28 14.59
C VAL A 21 5.02 -7.17 14.55
N ILE A 22 5.01 -8.22 15.36
CA ILE A 22 3.92 -9.20 15.41
C ILE A 22 3.43 -9.29 16.86
N GLY A 23 2.11 -9.34 17.04
CA GLY A 23 1.44 -9.46 18.33
C GLY A 23 0.84 -8.15 18.84
N GLU A 24 1.06 -7.03 18.15
CA GLU A 24 0.61 -5.71 18.57
C GLU A 24 -0.39 -5.11 17.58
N SER A 25 -1.47 -4.54 18.11
CA SER A 25 -2.54 -3.94 17.31
C SER A 25 -2.67 -2.43 17.49
N ASP A 26 -1.77 -1.80 18.25
CA ASP A 26 -1.77 -0.36 18.49
C ASP A 26 -1.37 0.39 17.20
N PRO A 27 -2.12 1.44 16.77
CA PRO A 27 -1.77 2.25 15.60
C PRO A 27 -0.42 2.97 15.71
N ALA A 28 0.08 3.24 16.93
CA ALA A 28 1.40 3.81 17.14
C ALA A 28 2.53 2.88 16.64
N ILE A 29 2.32 1.57 16.60
CA ILE A 29 3.26 0.60 16.04
C ILE A 29 3.43 0.81 14.54
N ASP A 30 2.34 1.09 13.81
CA ASP A 30 2.42 1.38 12.38
C ASP A 30 3.27 2.63 12.13
N ALA A 31 3.04 3.68 12.94
CA ALA A 31 3.85 4.90 12.86
C ALA A 31 5.33 4.63 13.19
N GLN A 32 5.63 3.78 14.17
CA GLN A 32 7.01 3.39 14.51
C GLN A 32 7.67 2.61 13.38
N ILE A 33 6.96 1.70 12.74
CA ILE A 33 7.47 0.94 11.59
C ILE A 33 7.74 1.86 10.39
N ILE A 34 6.88 2.84 10.13
CA ILE A 34 7.10 3.87 9.11
C ILE A 34 8.31 4.73 9.48
N TYR A 35 8.41 5.16 10.76
CA TYR A 35 9.56 5.92 11.26
C TYR A 35 10.87 5.15 11.10
N LEU A 36 10.89 3.86 11.42
CA LEU A 36 12.06 3.00 11.21
C LEU A 36 12.48 2.99 9.73
N GLY A 37 11.54 2.81 8.82
CA GLY A 37 11.80 2.90 7.38
C GLY A 37 12.37 4.26 6.97
N HIS A 38 11.76 5.35 7.45
CA HIS A 38 12.24 6.72 7.25
C HIS A 38 13.69 6.88 7.76
N ARG A 39 13.96 6.39 8.96
CA ARG A 39 15.30 6.49 9.59
C ARG A 39 16.36 5.73 8.81
N ILE A 40 16.07 4.50 8.38
CA ILE A 40 16.99 3.71 7.54
C ILE A 40 17.31 4.45 6.25
N LEU A 41 16.30 4.98 5.53
CA LEU A 41 16.54 5.74 4.30
C LEU A 41 17.36 7.02 4.55
N SER A 42 17.18 7.67 5.72
CA SER A 42 17.98 8.84 6.13
C SER A 42 19.44 8.47 6.40
N ASP A 43 19.67 7.39 7.15
CA ASP A 43 21.02 6.92 7.47
C ASP A 43 21.78 6.42 6.22
N LEU A 44 21.05 5.95 5.20
CA LEU A 44 21.60 5.62 3.87
C LEU A 44 21.80 6.84 2.96
N GLY A 45 21.42 8.05 3.39
CA GLY A 45 21.56 9.29 2.64
C GLY A 45 20.60 9.46 1.45
N ILE A 46 19.54 8.65 1.37
CA ILE A 46 18.62 8.64 0.22
C ILE A 46 17.20 9.11 0.55
N ARG A 47 16.93 9.52 1.80
CA ARG A 47 15.56 9.93 2.21
C ARG A 47 15.03 11.10 1.39
N GLU A 48 15.88 12.07 1.07
CA GLU A 48 15.52 13.25 0.30
C GLU A 48 15.11 12.95 -1.16
N HIS A 49 15.53 11.79 -1.67
CA HIS A 49 15.13 11.31 -3.00
C HIS A 49 13.80 10.53 -2.98
N CYS A 50 13.20 10.35 -1.80
CA CYS A 50 11.97 9.58 -1.62
C CYS A 50 10.80 10.47 -1.19
N GLU A 51 9.59 10.10 -1.57
CA GLU A 51 8.32 10.58 -1.01
C GLU A 51 7.64 9.45 -0.25
N LEU A 52 7.06 9.77 0.91
CA LEU A 52 6.24 8.82 1.69
C LEU A 52 4.78 8.98 1.30
N LYS A 53 4.18 7.91 0.81
CA LYS A 53 2.75 7.81 0.54
C LYS A 53 2.10 6.85 1.51
N ILE A 54 0.96 7.25 2.05
CA ILE A 54 0.21 6.50 3.05
C ILE A 54 -1.24 6.43 2.63
N ASN A 55 -1.89 5.34 2.96
CA ASN A 55 -3.33 5.19 2.91
C ASN A 55 -3.80 4.21 4.00
N THR A 56 -5.09 4.08 4.16
CA THR A 56 -5.72 2.98 4.89
C THR A 56 -6.54 2.13 3.93
N ILE A 57 -6.73 0.88 4.26
CA ILE A 57 -7.68 0.00 3.57
C ILE A 57 -8.80 -0.47 4.50
N GLY A 58 -8.83 0.08 5.72
CA GLY A 58 -9.83 -0.22 6.72
C GLY A 58 -9.84 -1.68 7.19
N SER A 59 -10.94 -2.05 7.82
CA SER A 59 -11.26 -3.42 8.19
C SER A 59 -11.64 -4.28 6.96
N VAL A 60 -11.93 -5.54 7.18
CA VAL A 60 -12.47 -6.44 6.13
C VAL A 60 -13.84 -5.92 5.66
N GLU A 61 -14.68 -5.51 6.60
CA GLU A 61 -16.04 -5.01 6.36
C GLU A 61 -16.03 -3.67 5.61
N ASP A 62 -15.11 -2.78 5.95
CA ASP A 62 -14.93 -1.51 5.25
C ASP A 62 -14.52 -1.75 3.79
N ARG A 63 -13.60 -2.69 3.59
CA ARG A 63 -13.13 -3.06 2.25
C ARG A 63 -14.21 -3.71 1.40
N GLU A 64 -15.11 -4.52 1.98
CA GLU A 64 -16.26 -5.10 1.26
C GLU A 64 -17.18 -4.00 0.73
N LYS A 65 -17.57 -3.04 1.58
CA LYS A 65 -18.37 -1.88 1.17
C LYS A 65 -17.70 -1.07 0.06
N TYR A 66 -16.39 -0.89 0.19
CA TYR A 66 -15.61 -0.17 -0.82
C TYR A 66 -15.55 -0.91 -2.15
N LEU A 67 -15.38 -2.24 -2.13
CA LEU A 67 -15.41 -3.06 -3.34
C LEU A 67 -16.73 -2.97 -4.08
N ASP A 68 -17.86 -2.94 -3.37
CA ASP A 68 -19.19 -2.75 -3.95
C ASP A 68 -19.31 -1.34 -4.59
N ALA A 69 -18.80 -0.31 -3.93
CA ALA A 69 -18.78 1.04 -4.48
C ALA A 69 -17.91 1.13 -5.75
N LEU A 70 -16.73 0.49 -5.76
CA LEU A 70 -15.87 0.43 -6.95
C LEU A 70 -16.54 -0.36 -8.09
N ALA A 71 -17.22 -1.48 -7.79
CA ALA A 71 -17.95 -2.25 -8.77
C ALA A 71 -19.02 -1.38 -9.47
N ASN A 72 -19.81 -0.63 -8.69
CA ASN A 72 -20.81 0.30 -9.19
C ASN A 72 -20.17 1.45 -9.99
N PHE A 73 -19.05 1.98 -9.53
CA PHE A 73 -18.35 3.07 -10.22
C PHE A 73 -17.81 2.65 -11.58
N TYR A 74 -17.20 1.46 -11.70
CA TYR A 74 -16.60 0.98 -12.95
C TYR A 74 -17.65 0.36 -13.91
N ALA A 75 -18.88 0.09 -13.48
CA ALA A 75 -19.93 -0.40 -14.35
C ALA A 75 -20.19 0.56 -15.52
N GLY A 76 -20.15 0.04 -16.74
CA GLY A 76 -20.36 0.83 -17.98
C GLY A 76 -19.16 1.69 -18.40
N LYS A 77 -17.99 1.56 -17.75
CA LYS A 77 -16.78 2.33 -18.09
C LYS A 77 -15.71 1.50 -18.83
N GLU A 78 -16.09 0.34 -19.37
CA GLU A 78 -15.17 -0.59 -20.05
C GLU A 78 -14.41 0.08 -21.21
N ARG A 79 -15.02 1.06 -21.89
CA ARG A 79 -14.42 1.76 -23.04
C ARG A 79 -13.23 2.63 -22.65
N SER A 80 -13.19 3.11 -21.41
CA SER A 80 -12.11 3.95 -20.89
C SER A 80 -10.99 3.11 -20.24
N LEU A 81 -11.09 1.79 -20.31
CA LEU A 81 -10.08 0.89 -19.77
C LEU A 81 -9.24 0.27 -20.91
N SER A 82 -7.96 0.11 -20.64
CA SER A 82 -7.05 -0.67 -21.48
C SER A 82 -7.50 -2.14 -21.57
N PRO A 83 -6.99 -2.95 -22.51
CA PRO A 83 -7.28 -4.37 -22.56
C PRO A 83 -7.01 -5.07 -21.23
N THR A 84 -5.91 -4.73 -20.56
CA THR A 84 -5.57 -5.27 -19.21
C THR A 84 -6.55 -4.77 -18.15
N GLY A 85 -7.00 -3.51 -18.21
CA GLY A 85 -8.00 -2.96 -17.30
C GLY A 85 -9.34 -3.67 -17.43
N ARG A 86 -9.78 -3.96 -18.66
CA ARG A 86 -11.01 -4.73 -18.93
C ARG A 86 -10.93 -6.15 -18.37
N GLU A 87 -9.79 -6.82 -18.55
CA GLU A 87 -9.56 -8.15 -17.97
C GLU A 87 -9.65 -8.11 -16.44
N LYS A 88 -9.09 -7.09 -15.79
CA LYS A 88 -9.22 -6.90 -14.34
C LYS A 88 -10.68 -6.67 -13.91
N LEU A 89 -11.43 -5.89 -14.68
CA LEU A 89 -12.85 -5.62 -14.41
C LEU A 89 -13.69 -6.90 -14.52
N GLU A 90 -13.50 -7.70 -15.58
CA GLU A 90 -14.15 -9.00 -15.77
C GLU A 90 -13.83 -9.99 -14.62
N GLN A 91 -12.59 -9.96 -14.14
CA GLN A 91 -12.15 -10.76 -12.99
C GLN A 91 -12.56 -10.19 -11.63
N LYS A 92 -13.33 -9.10 -11.59
CA LYS A 92 -13.74 -8.38 -10.37
C LYS A 92 -12.58 -7.92 -9.49
N LYS A 93 -11.42 -7.64 -10.09
CA LYS A 93 -10.21 -7.14 -9.43
C LYS A 93 -10.26 -5.61 -9.36
N TYR A 94 -11.29 -5.07 -8.71
CA TYR A 94 -11.56 -3.63 -8.71
C TYR A 94 -10.41 -2.80 -8.09
N LEU A 95 -9.76 -3.30 -7.04
CA LEU A 95 -8.63 -2.61 -6.41
C LEU A 95 -7.43 -2.48 -7.37
N ASP A 96 -7.23 -3.45 -8.27
CA ASP A 96 -6.15 -3.40 -9.24
C ASP A 96 -6.37 -2.32 -10.33
N LEU A 97 -7.60 -1.84 -10.49
CA LEU A 97 -7.94 -0.74 -11.41
C LEU A 97 -7.48 0.63 -10.89
N LEU A 98 -7.19 0.73 -9.59
CA LEU A 98 -6.63 1.93 -8.97
C LEU A 98 -5.11 2.09 -9.22
N ASP A 99 -4.46 1.07 -9.82
CA ASP A 99 -3.08 1.17 -10.35
C ASP A 99 -3.13 1.34 -11.88
N PRO A 100 -3.31 2.60 -12.38
CA PRO A 100 -3.57 2.89 -13.78
C PRO A 100 -2.33 2.66 -14.65
N ARG A 101 -2.56 2.32 -15.94
CA ARG A 101 -1.51 2.12 -16.95
C ARG A 101 -1.60 3.08 -18.11
N THR A 102 -2.74 3.76 -18.26
CA THR A 102 -3.01 4.75 -19.30
C THR A 102 -3.49 6.05 -18.66
N GLU A 103 -3.45 7.14 -19.40
CA GLU A 103 -3.95 8.45 -18.94
C GLU A 103 -5.45 8.38 -18.62
N ASP A 104 -6.25 7.72 -19.44
CA ASP A 104 -7.68 7.55 -19.21
C ASP A 104 -7.97 6.78 -17.91
N GLU A 105 -7.20 5.70 -17.65
CA GLU A 105 -7.29 4.95 -16.39
C GLU A 105 -6.86 5.81 -15.20
N GLU A 106 -5.89 6.71 -15.37
CA GLU A 106 -5.45 7.62 -14.30
C GLU A 106 -6.55 8.63 -13.95
N VAL A 107 -7.25 9.16 -14.94
CA VAL A 107 -8.42 10.02 -14.73
C VAL A 107 -9.50 9.25 -13.99
N LEU A 108 -9.83 8.02 -14.42
CA LEU A 108 -10.82 7.19 -13.74
C LEU A 108 -10.43 6.86 -12.30
N ALA A 109 -9.17 6.50 -12.04
CA ALA A 109 -8.69 6.19 -10.70
C ALA A 109 -8.78 7.39 -9.75
N LYS A 110 -8.51 8.61 -10.25
CA LYS A 110 -8.68 9.86 -9.49
C LYS A 110 -10.13 10.19 -9.17
N MET A 111 -11.07 9.80 -10.05
CA MET A 111 -12.52 10.01 -9.88
C MET A 111 -13.19 8.89 -9.07
N ALA A 112 -12.52 7.78 -8.85
CA ALA A 112 -13.06 6.66 -8.11
C ALA A 112 -13.36 7.03 -6.65
N PRO A 113 -14.39 6.42 -6.02
CA PRO A 113 -14.64 6.60 -4.60
C PRO A 113 -13.37 6.33 -3.79
N LYS A 114 -13.20 7.03 -2.68
CA LYS A 114 -12.05 6.83 -1.79
C LYS A 114 -12.43 5.89 -0.65
N ILE A 115 -11.53 5.01 -0.25
CA ILE A 115 -11.77 4.08 0.86
C ILE A 115 -12.14 4.81 2.17
N THR A 116 -11.59 6.02 2.38
CA THR A 116 -11.89 6.85 3.54
C THR A 116 -13.36 7.25 3.70
N GLU A 117 -14.17 7.14 2.64
CA GLU A 117 -15.61 7.39 2.67
C GLU A 117 -16.42 6.20 3.23
N PHE A 118 -15.77 5.04 3.40
CA PHE A 118 -16.39 3.78 3.80
C PHE A 118 -15.85 3.22 5.12
N LEU A 119 -14.95 3.93 5.78
CA LEU A 119 -14.38 3.50 7.05
C LEU A 119 -15.44 3.47 8.15
N SER A 120 -15.39 2.44 8.96
CA SER A 120 -16.05 2.43 10.26
C SER A 120 -15.43 3.46 11.21
N PRO A 121 -16.14 3.90 12.26
CA PRO A 121 -15.57 4.81 13.26
C PRO A 121 -14.25 4.30 13.85
N ASP A 122 -14.16 3.00 14.14
CA ASP A 122 -12.95 2.37 14.69
C ASP A 122 -11.78 2.42 13.70
N SER A 123 -12.03 2.14 12.41
CA SER A 123 -10.99 2.23 11.37
C SER A 123 -10.55 3.66 11.10
N GLN A 124 -11.47 4.62 11.20
CA GLN A 124 -11.15 6.04 11.07
C GLN A 124 -10.29 6.48 12.26
N GLU A 125 -10.69 6.14 13.49
CA GLU A 125 -9.93 6.47 14.70
C GLU A 125 -8.53 5.86 14.66
N PHE A 126 -8.39 4.59 14.24
CA PHE A 126 -7.11 3.92 14.06
C PHE A 126 -6.19 4.72 13.11
N PHE A 127 -6.73 5.12 11.96
CA PHE A 127 -5.97 5.87 10.96
C PHE A 127 -5.55 7.24 11.49
N ASP A 128 -6.46 7.96 12.16
CA ASP A 128 -6.19 9.28 12.72
C ASP A 128 -5.13 9.23 13.83
N GLN A 129 -5.16 8.22 14.69
CA GLN A 129 -4.15 8.02 15.74
C GLN A 129 -2.77 7.70 15.14
N MET A 130 -2.72 6.87 14.10
CA MET A 130 -1.48 6.57 13.39
C MET A 130 -0.89 7.84 12.74
N LEU A 131 -1.72 8.65 12.05
CA LEU A 131 -1.30 9.92 11.45
C LEU A 131 -0.83 10.93 12.51
N SER A 132 -1.52 11.01 13.65
CA SER A 132 -1.13 11.86 14.79
C SER A 132 0.25 11.49 15.31
N SER A 133 0.53 10.18 15.42
CA SER A 133 1.85 9.67 15.83
C SER A 133 2.94 10.06 14.83
N LEU A 134 2.69 9.93 13.52
CA LEU A 134 3.64 10.36 12.48
C LEU A 134 3.91 11.86 12.52
N ASN A 135 2.88 12.68 12.73
CA ASN A 135 3.02 14.13 12.90
C ASN A 135 3.90 14.47 14.11
N SER A 136 3.75 13.74 15.22
CA SER A 136 4.59 13.93 16.40
C SER A 136 6.07 13.56 16.18
N PHE A 137 6.34 12.64 15.24
CA PHE A 137 7.69 12.30 14.79
C PHE A 137 8.26 13.29 13.77
N GLY A 138 7.47 14.28 13.32
CA GLY A 138 7.89 15.25 12.31
C GLY A 138 8.08 14.65 10.91
N ILE A 139 7.37 13.57 10.57
CA ILE A 139 7.47 12.91 9.28
C ILE A 139 6.50 13.51 8.29
N GLU A 140 7.02 14.00 7.16
CA GLU A 140 6.22 14.44 6.04
C GLU A 140 5.71 13.25 5.21
N TYR A 141 4.43 13.28 4.88
CA TYR A 141 3.76 12.26 4.07
C TYR A 141 2.66 12.85 3.17
N THR A 142 2.24 12.07 2.20
CA THR A 142 1.07 12.35 1.37
C THR A 142 0.05 11.21 1.50
N ILE A 143 -1.21 11.54 1.76
CA ILE A 143 -2.30 10.54 1.70
C ILE A 143 -2.62 10.31 0.22
N ASP A 144 -2.41 9.08 -0.25
CA ASP A 144 -2.65 8.66 -1.63
C ASP A 144 -3.84 7.67 -1.65
N PRO A 145 -5.06 8.11 -2.01
CA PRO A 145 -6.23 7.26 -2.02
C PRO A 145 -6.14 6.11 -3.03
N THR A 146 -5.21 6.18 -3.98
CA THR A 146 -4.97 5.08 -4.94
C THR A 146 -3.98 4.04 -4.43
N LEU A 147 -3.31 4.32 -3.30
CA LEU A 147 -2.39 3.38 -2.66
C LEU A 147 -3.19 2.28 -1.94
N ILE A 148 -3.68 1.33 -2.71
CA ILE A 148 -4.37 0.14 -2.20
C ILE A 148 -3.61 -1.10 -2.61
N ARG A 149 -3.43 -1.99 -1.65
CA ARG A 149 -2.75 -3.26 -1.90
C ARG A 149 -3.76 -4.34 -2.24
N PRO A 150 -3.64 -5.02 -3.40
CA PRO A 150 -4.58 -6.06 -3.79
C PRO A 150 -4.45 -7.34 -2.95
N LEU A 151 -3.47 -7.41 -2.05
CA LEU A 151 -3.25 -8.57 -1.20
C LEU A 151 -4.30 -8.62 -0.09
N GLN A 152 -5.09 -9.68 -0.08
CA GLN A 152 -6.26 -9.86 0.80
C GLN A 152 -5.93 -9.96 2.30
N TYR A 153 -4.65 -10.08 2.68
CA TYR A 153 -4.24 -10.17 4.07
C TYR A 153 -3.93 -8.82 4.73
N TYR A 154 -3.78 -7.75 3.92
CA TYR A 154 -3.61 -6.40 4.47
C TYR A 154 -4.89 -5.89 5.12
N SER A 155 -4.74 -5.13 6.20
CA SER A 155 -5.76 -4.42 6.96
C SER A 155 -5.23 -3.04 7.35
N GLN A 156 -6.11 -2.09 7.65
CA GLN A 156 -5.76 -0.75 8.15
C GLN A 156 -4.65 -0.07 7.30
N THR A 157 -3.50 0.19 7.87
CA THR A 157 -2.42 0.99 7.28
C THR A 157 -1.74 0.33 6.09
N THR A 158 -1.53 1.10 5.03
CA THR A 158 -0.63 0.78 3.92
C THR A 158 0.26 1.97 3.61
N PHE A 159 1.53 1.73 3.31
CA PHE A 159 2.48 2.80 3.02
C PHE A 159 3.57 2.34 2.06
N GLU A 160 4.19 3.32 1.41
CA GLU A 160 5.36 3.10 0.58
C GLU A 160 6.23 4.36 0.49
N PHE A 161 7.55 4.15 0.48
CA PHE A 161 8.51 5.17 0.05
C PHE A 161 8.80 4.94 -1.43
N ARG A 162 8.42 5.93 -2.25
CA ARG A 162 8.68 5.97 -3.70
C ARG A 162 9.82 6.91 -4.00
N LYS A 163 10.61 6.61 -5.03
CA LYS A 163 11.52 7.60 -5.61
C LYS A 163 10.69 8.78 -6.14
N LYS A 164 11.09 10.02 -5.80
CA LYS A 164 10.44 11.26 -6.28
C LYS A 164 10.37 11.26 -7.80
N ASP A 165 9.31 11.83 -8.34
CA ASP A 165 9.03 11.93 -9.78
C ASP A 165 9.05 10.57 -10.52
N SER A 166 8.84 9.48 -9.79
CA SER A 166 8.84 8.13 -10.32
C SER A 166 7.77 7.27 -9.68
N ARG A 167 7.38 6.17 -10.36
CA ARG A 167 6.55 5.12 -9.77
C ARG A 167 7.38 4.03 -9.09
N GLU A 168 8.69 4.19 -8.98
CA GLU A 168 9.57 3.20 -8.40
C GLU A 168 9.44 3.15 -6.88
N LYS A 169 9.12 1.97 -6.36
CA LYS A 169 8.93 1.71 -4.93
C LYS A 169 10.25 1.23 -4.35
N ILE A 170 10.79 1.97 -3.39
CA ILE A 170 12.03 1.63 -2.69
C ILE A 170 11.71 0.72 -1.49
N LEU A 171 10.73 1.14 -0.67
CA LEU A 171 10.28 0.43 0.50
C LEU A 171 8.75 0.40 0.51
N VAL A 172 8.18 -0.73 0.90
CA VAL A 172 6.73 -0.92 0.95
C VAL A 172 6.32 -1.70 2.18
N GLY A 173 5.24 -1.28 2.83
CA GLY A 173 4.77 -1.90 4.04
C GLY A 173 3.28 -1.72 4.30
N GLY A 174 2.85 -2.18 5.46
CA GLY A 174 1.49 -2.05 5.96
C GLY A 174 1.16 -3.07 7.05
N ARG A 175 -0.07 -2.99 7.54
CA ARG A 175 -0.63 -3.87 8.57
C ARG A 175 -1.31 -5.09 7.93
N TYR A 176 -1.25 -6.24 8.60
CA TYR A 176 -1.76 -7.53 8.09
C TYR A 176 -2.28 -8.46 9.19
N ASP A 177 -3.16 -7.96 10.06
CA ASP A 177 -3.69 -8.69 11.23
C ASP A 177 -4.36 -10.03 10.87
N GLY A 178 -4.94 -10.13 9.67
CA GLY A 178 -5.59 -11.35 9.20
C GLY A 178 -4.66 -12.46 8.71
N LEU A 179 -3.34 -12.22 8.58
CA LEU A 179 -2.41 -13.17 7.98
C LEU A 179 -2.27 -14.44 8.84
N GLY A 180 -2.16 -14.29 10.17
CA GLY A 180 -2.03 -15.41 11.08
C GLY A 180 -3.15 -16.45 10.90
N LYS A 181 -4.41 -16.01 10.84
CA LYS A 181 -5.56 -16.90 10.57
C LYS A 181 -5.46 -17.61 9.23
N LYS A 182 -5.02 -16.92 8.19
CA LYS A 182 -4.89 -17.50 6.83
C LYS A 182 -3.87 -18.61 6.75
N ILE A 183 -2.83 -18.58 7.60
CA ILE A 183 -1.80 -19.63 7.67
C ILE A 183 -2.06 -20.66 8.78
N GLY A 184 -3.26 -20.65 9.38
CA GLY A 184 -3.70 -21.67 10.34
C GLY A 184 -3.47 -21.34 11.81
N HIS A 185 -3.13 -20.09 12.15
CA HIS A 185 -3.05 -19.70 13.56
C HIS A 185 -4.45 -19.52 14.15
N GLU A 186 -4.66 -19.96 15.39
CA GLU A 186 -5.98 -19.94 16.04
C GLU A 186 -6.48 -18.51 16.33
N LYS A 187 -5.57 -17.59 16.64
CA LYS A 187 -5.90 -16.19 17.01
C LYS A 187 -5.57 -15.23 15.89
N VAL A 188 -6.32 -14.12 15.82
CA VAL A 188 -5.90 -12.95 15.06
C VAL A 188 -4.70 -12.35 15.78
N LEU A 189 -3.60 -12.16 15.07
CA LEU A 189 -2.40 -11.50 15.58
C LEU A 189 -2.23 -10.19 14.81
N GLY A 190 -2.11 -9.08 15.56
CA GLY A 190 -1.68 -7.82 14.98
C GLY A 190 -0.31 -7.99 14.33
N GLY A 191 -0.13 -7.43 13.16
CA GLY A 191 1.14 -7.48 12.46
C GLY A 191 1.31 -6.28 11.54
N CYS A 192 2.44 -5.60 11.64
CA CYS A 192 2.81 -4.49 10.76
C CYS A 192 4.29 -4.54 10.44
N GLY A 193 4.64 -4.30 9.19
CA GLY A 193 6.03 -4.32 8.78
C GLY A 193 6.25 -3.77 7.39
N PHE A 194 7.50 -3.81 6.94
CA PHE A 194 7.88 -3.40 5.60
C PHE A 194 8.97 -4.30 5.00
N ALA A 195 9.06 -4.25 3.67
CA ALA A 195 10.18 -4.77 2.91
C ALA A 195 10.73 -3.71 1.94
N ALA A 196 12.05 -3.61 1.84
CA ALA A 196 12.77 -2.75 0.91
C ALA A 196 13.61 -3.58 -0.06
N GLY A 197 13.61 -3.23 -1.35
CA GLY A 197 14.42 -3.91 -2.36
C GLY A 197 15.86 -3.42 -2.32
N MET A 198 16.82 -4.31 -2.06
CA MET A 198 18.24 -3.93 -1.94
C MET A 198 18.79 -3.35 -3.25
N GLU A 199 18.49 -3.96 -4.39
CA GLU A 199 18.97 -3.50 -5.69
C GLU A 199 18.51 -2.08 -6.00
N ARG A 200 17.24 -1.76 -5.69
CA ARG A 200 16.67 -0.41 -5.89
C ARG A 200 17.26 0.60 -4.92
N THR A 201 17.43 0.20 -3.67
CA THR A 201 18.07 1.04 -2.64
C THR A 201 19.50 1.38 -3.05
N ILE A 202 20.30 0.38 -3.45
CA ILE A 202 21.70 0.57 -3.90
C ILE A 202 21.76 1.41 -5.18
N ALA A 203 20.83 1.22 -6.11
CA ALA A 203 20.78 2.05 -7.32
C ALA A 203 20.54 3.51 -6.98
N LEU A 204 19.61 3.79 -6.06
CA LEU A 204 19.31 5.16 -5.61
C LEU A 204 20.46 5.81 -4.84
N MET A 205 21.26 5.02 -4.08
CA MET A 205 22.46 5.52 -3.39
C MET A 205 23.58 5.95 -4.33
N LYS A 206 23.54 5.54 -5.60
CA LYS A 206 24.57 5.85 -6.61
C LYS A 206 24.23 7.06 -7.47
N GLU A 207 23.05 7.63 -7.31
CA GLU A 207 22.60 8.85 -8.00
C GLU A 207 23.06 10.11 -7.25
#